data_4eb68a8ddb4a12df5739bd66d1b0996b
#
_entry.id   4eb68a8ddb4a12df5739bd66d1b0996b
#
_cell.length_a   1.000
_cell.length_b   1.000
_cell.length_c   1.000
_cell.angle_alpha   90.00
_cell.angle_beta   90.00
_cell.angle_gamma   90.00
#
_symmetry.space_group_name_H-M   'P 1'
#
loop_
_entity.id
_entity.type
_entity.pdbx_description
1 polymer ?
#
loop_
_entity_poly.entity_id
_entity_poly.type
_entity_poly.pdbx_seq_one_letter_code
_entity_poly.pdbx_strand_id
1 'polypeptide(L)'
;MPERGEGVNVRNMARCGLFTAVLTVCAWIAVPIGDIAVTLQTFGIFLTLGLLGGKRGSISVFVYLLLGAVGAPVFSGFRGGMGALLGTTGGYIFGFMLTSLAYWLLTALKDTPKIRLIAMILGLLLCYSCGTAWYVWGYLDGSTLSLGAVLLKCVVPYLLPDGLKLFFAWMLTGRLKRFVY
;
A
#
# COMPACT_ATOMS: atom_id res chain seq x y z
N MET A 1 -19.93 -3.14 -36.41
CA MET A 1 -19.16 -4.31 -35.86
C MET A 1 -19.50 -4.39 -34.40
N PRO A 2 -20.04 -5.51 -33.89
CA PRO A 2 -20.38 -5.61 -32.47
C PRO A 2 -19.09 -5.59 -31.64
N GLU A 3 -19.09 -4.75 -30.61
CA GLU A 3 -18.06 -4.70 -29.59
C GLU A 3 -17.88 -6.11 -29.01
N ARG A 4 -16.71 -6.69 -29.18
CA ARG A 4 -16.34 -7.92 -28.45
C ARG A 4 -16.38 -7.53 -26.99
N GLY A 5 -17.37 -8.08 -26.28
CA GLY A 5 -17.47 -7.96 -24.83
C GLY A 5 -16.08 -8.18 -24.20
N GLU A 6 -15.71 -7.33 -23.26
CA GLU A 6 -14.48 -7.45 -22.48
C GLU A 6 -14.55 -8.77 -21.67
N GLY A 7 -14.29 -9.88 -22.35
CA GLY A 7 -14.11 -11.16 -21.69
C GLY A 7 -13.04 -10.99 -20.63
N VAL A 8 -13.33 -11.44 -19.43
CA VAL A 8 -12.43 -11.38 -18.28
C VAL A 8 -11.06 -11.90 -18.73
N ASN A 9 -10.08 -11.01 -18.86
CA ASN A 9 -8.78 -11.40 -19.38
C ASN A 9 -8.02 -12.17 -18.30
N VAL A 10 -8.06 -13.50 -18.40
CA VAL A 10 -7.47 -14.46 -17.45
C VAL A 10 -6.02 -14.10 -17.13
N ARG A 11 -5.25 -13.61 -18.11
CA ARG A 11 -3.89 -13.15 -17.91
C ARG A 11 -3.79 -11.95 -16.95
N ASN A 12 -4.73 -11.03 -17.02
CA ASN A 12 -4.77 -9.89 -16.10
C ASN A 12 -5.19 -10.32 -14.69
N MET A 13 -6.13 -11.25 -14.57
CA MET A 13 -6.51 -11.84 -13.28
C MET A 13 -5.34 -12.57 -12.63
N ALA A 14 -4.64 -13.41 -13.39
CA ALA A 14 -3.46 -14.11 -12.89
C ALA A 14 -2.37 -13.14 -12.41
N ARG A 15 -2.14 -12.05 -13.14
CA ARG A 15 -1.22 -10.99 -12.72
C ARG A 15 -1.67 -10.31 -11.41
N CYS A 16 -2.94 -9.96 -11.29
CA CYS A 16 -3.47 -9.37 -10.05
C CYS A 16 -3.30 -10.33 -8.87
N GLY A 17 -3.62 -11.62 -9.04
CA GLY A 17 -3.42 -12.64 -8.01
C GLY A 17 -1.95 -12.80 -7.61
N LEU A 18 -1.04 -12.86 -8.59
CA LEU A 18 0.40 -12.94 -8.34
C LEU A 18 0.89 -11.74 -7.51
N PHE A 19 0.49 -10.51 -7.88
CA PHE A 19 0.91 -9.34 -7.13
C PHE A 19 0.24 -9.21 -5.77
N THR A 20 -0.96 -9.75 -5.58
CA THR A 20 -1.56 -9.92 -4.25
C THR A 20 -0.71 -10.85 -3.37
N ALA A 21 -0.19 -11.95 -3.92
CA ALA A 21 0.74 -12.82 -3.19
C ALA A 21 2.07 -12.13 -2.90
N VAL A 22 2.63 -11.34 -3.83
CA VAL A 22 3.82 -10.52 -3.60
C VAL A 22 3.60 -9.52 -2.46
N LEU A 23 2.43 -8.85 -2.42
CA LEU A 23 2.06 -7.96 -1.33
C LEU A 23 2.06 -8.67 0.03
N THR A 24 1.51 -9.88 0.07
CA THR A 24 1.47 -10.72 1.26
C THR A 24 2.88 -11.07 1.75
N VAL A 25 3.76 -11.53 0.86
CA VAL A 25 5.16 -11.82 1.20
C VAL A 25 5.88 -10.57 1.72
N CYS A 26 5.69 -9.42 1.05
CA CYS A 26 6.24 -8.14 1.51
C CYS A 26 5.72 -7.73 2.89
N ALA A 27 4.47 -8.06 3.23
CA ALA A 27 3.90 -7.78 4.55
C ALA A 27 4.51 -8.65 5.66
N TRP A 28 4.89 -9.89 5.34
CA TRP A 28 5.52 -10.81 6.29
C TRP A 28 6.97 -10.44 6.61
N ILE A 29 7.65 -9.75 5.70
CA ILE A 29 8.99 -9.21 5.94
C ILE A 29 8.83 -7.93 6.76
N ALA A 30 8.91 -8.09 8.06
CA ALA A 30 8.65 -7.04 9.05
C ALA A 30 9.74 -7.01 10.12
N VAL A 31 10.19 -5.82 10.46
CA VAL A 31 11.08 -5.58 11.60
C VAL A 31 10.27 -4.82 12.65
N PRO A 32 10.04 -5.41 13.83
CA PRO A 32 9.30 -4.74 14.89
C PRO A 32 10.13 -3.59 15.46
N ILE A 33 9.63 -2.37 15.29
CA ILE A 33 10.24 -1.14 15.85
C ILE A 33 9.14 -0.40 16.59
N GLY A 34 9.09 -0.56 17.90
CA GLY A 34 8.01 0.01 18.73
C GLY A 34 6.64 -0.59 18.43
N ASP A 35 5.59 0.24 18.44
CA ASP A 35 4.20 -0.22 18.29
C ASP A 35 3.81 -0.53 16.83
N ILE A 36 4.55 0.03 15.88
CA ILE A 36 4.29 -0.11 14.45
C ILE A 36 5.52 -0.76 13.81
N ALA A 37 5.35 -1.92 13.19
CA ALA A 37 6.45 -2.61 12.53
C ALA A 37 6.85 -1.92 11.21
N VAL A 38 8.15 -1.83 10.93
CA VAL A 38 8.65 -1.49 9.60
C VAL A 38 8.54 -2.74 8.72
N THR A 39 7.72 -2.68 7.68
CA THR A 39 7.46 -3.80 6.77
C THR A 39 7.90 -3.46 5.34
N LEU A 40 8.12 -4.46 4.50
CA LEU A 40 8.25 -4.23 3.05
C LEU A 40 6.91 -3.99 2.34
N GLN A 41 5.81 -3.84 3.07
CA GLN A 41 4.46 -3.70 2.54
C GLN A 41 4.31 -2.48 1.64
N THR A 42 4.80 -1.31 2.07
CA THR A 42 4.82 -0.08 1.26
C THR A 42 5.59 -0.24 -0.05
N PHE A 43 6.74 -0.92 -0.01
CA PHE A 43 7.49 -1.28 -1.22
C PHE A 43 6.65 -2.15 -2.16
N GLY A 44 6.03 -3.21 -1.64
CA GLY A 44 5.17 -4.11 -2.41
C GLY A 44 4.01 -3.36 -3.09
N ILE A 45 3.36 -2.43 -2.38
CA ILE A 45 2.27 -1.61 -2.92
C ILE A 45 2.76 -0.73 -4.07
N PHE A 46 3.85 0.02 -3.87
CA PHE A 46 4.40 0.88 -4.92
C PHE A 46 4.87 0.08 -6.14
N LEU A 47 5.49 -1.08 -5.92
CA LEU A 47 5.91 -1.98 -7.01
C LEU A 47 4.70 -2.51 -7.79
N THR A 48 3.66 -2.95 -7.08
CA THR A 48 2.41 -3.44 -7.68
C THR A 48 1.74 -2.36 -8.54
N LEU A 49 1.58 -1.16 -7.99
CA LEU A 49 1.00 -0.01 -8.69
C LEU A 49 1.84 0.40 -9.90
N GLY A 50 3.16 0.42 -9.74
CA GLY A 50 4.10 0.77 -10.79
C GLY A 50 4.09 -0.21 -11.96
N LEU A 51 4.09 -1.51 -11.68
CA LEU A 51 4.17 -2.57 -12.70
C LEU A 51 2.83 -2.87 -13.35
N LEU A 52 1.75 -2.99 -12.59
CA LEU A 52 0.40 -3.29 -13.12
C LEU A 52 -0.34 -2.06 -13.62
N GLY A 53 0.14 -0.86 -13.27
CA GLY A 53 -0.58 0.40 -13.50
C GLY A 53 -1.69 0.63 -12.48
N GLY A 54 -2.27 1.84 -12.49
CA GLY A 54 -3.21 2.29 -11.46
C GLY A 54 -4.41 1.36 -11.29
N LYS A 55 -5.17 1.08 -12.35
CA LYS A 55 -6.41 0.28 -12.28
C LYS A 55 -6.17 -1.13 -11.74
N ARG A 56 -5.26 -1.89 -12.39
CA ARG A 56 -4.98 -3.29 -12.01
C ARG A 56 -4.25 -3.39 -10.67
N GLY A 57 -3.34 -2.45 -10.40
CA GLY A 57 -2.64 -2.38 -9.12
C GLY A 57 -3.61 -2.12 -7.96
N SER A 58 -4.57 -1.20 -8.13
CA SER A 58 -5.61 -0.95 -7.11
C SER A 58 -6.50 -2.18 -6.88
N ILE A 59 -6.83 -2.93 -7.93
CA ILE A 59 -7.57 -4.21 -7.79
C ILE A 59 -6.74 -5.20 -6.95
N SER A 60 -5.43 -5.33 -7.20
CA SER A 60 -4.56 -6.24 -6.43
C SER A 60 -4.49 -5.82 -4.96
N VAL A 61 -4.38 -4.52 -4.67
CA VAL A 61 -4.40 -3.99 -3.29
C VAL A 61 -5.76 -4.25 -2.65
N PHE A 62 -6.85 -4.03 -3.36
CA PHE A 62 -8.20 -4.28 -2.84
C PHE A 62 -8.41 -5.77 -2.50
N VAL A 63 -8.01 -6.68 -3.39
CA VAL A 63 -8.08 -8.14 -3.14
C VAL A 63 -7.22 -8.53 -1.94
N TYR A 64 -6.01 -7.96 -1.82
CA TYR A 64 -5.15 -8.15 -0.65
C TYR A 64 -5.84 -7.74 0.66
N LEU A 65 -6.48 -6.57 0.68
CA LEU A 65 -7.22 -6.09 1.84
C LEU A 65 -8.44 -6.96 2.17
N LEU A 66 -9.17 -7.42 1.15
CA LEU A 66 -10.31 -8.34 1.33
C LEU A 66 -9.87 -9.67 1.92
N LEU A 67 -8.78 -10.27 1.41
CA LEU A 67 -8.24 -11.51 1.97
C LEU A 67 -7.87 -11.32 3.45
N GLY A 68 -7.23 -10.20 3.78
CA GLY A 68 -6.94 -9.87 5.17
C GLY A 68 -8.19 -9.69 6.01
N ALA A 69 -9.23 -9.03 5.48
CA ALA A 69 -10.50 -8.80 6.19
C ALA A 69 -11.24 -10.10 6.53
N VAL A 70 -11.26 -11.07 5.61
CA VAL A 70 -11.89 -12.39 5.84
C VAL A 70 -11.07 -13.32 6.73
N GLY A 71 -9.91 -12.87 7.22
CA GLY A 71 -9.11 -13.61 8.20
C GLY A 71 -7.88 -14.32 7.65
N ALA A 72 -7.58 -14.21 6.34
CA ALA A 72 -6.34 -14.74 5.81
C ALA A 72 -5.12 -14.03 6.45
N PRO A 73 -4.04 -14.75 6.81
CA PRO A 73 -2.88 -14.19 7.51
C PRO A 73 -1.95 -13.43 6.56
N VAL A 74 -2.50 -12.44 5.85
CA VAL A 74 -1.78 -11.70 4.79
C VAL A 74 -1.13 -10.42 5.28
N PHE A 75 -1.46 -9.94 6.50
CA PHE A 75 -0.86 -8.72 7.07
C PHE A 75 0.41 -9.01 7.86
N SER A 76 1.10 -7.95 8.27
CA SER A 76 2.33 -8.02 9.06
C SER A 76 2.16 -8.89 10.31
N GLY A 77 3.17 -9.71 10.58
CA GLY A 77 3.14 -10.67 11.70
C GLY A 77 2.16 -11.82 11.49
N PHE A 78 1.89 -12.20 10.23
CA PHE A 78 0.94 -13.26 9.87
C PHE A 78 -0.47 -13.03 10.41
N ARG A 79 -0.87 -11.76 10.59
CA ARG A 79 -2.18 -11.39 11.10
C ARG A 79 -3.20 -11.27 9.98
N GLY A 80 -4.46 -11.40 10.35
CA GLY A 80 -5.63 -11.21 9.51
C GLY A 80 -6.88 -11.01 10.37
N GLY A 81 -8.01 -10.83 9.69
CA GLY A 81 -9.30 -10.59 10.31
C GLY A 81 -9.52 -9.17 10.79
N MET A 82 -10.72 -8.95 11.31
CA MET A 82 -11.15 -7.62 11.78
C MET A 82 -10.26 -7.07 12.91
N GLY A 83 -9.66 -7.94 13.74
CA GLY A 83 -8.73 -7.52 14.79
C GLY A 83 -7.46 -6.85 14.26
N ALA A 84 -6.96 -7.25 13.09
CA ALA A 84 -5.84 -6.59 12.44
C ALA A 84 -6.24 -5.26 11.81
N LEU A 85 -7.43 -5.19 11.19
CA LEU A 85 -7.97 -3.98 10.58
C LEU A 85 -8.36 -2.91 11.59
N LEU A 86 -8.87 -3.33 12.75
CA LEU A 86 -9.25 -2.44 13.85
C LEU A 86 -8.11 -2.19 14.83
N GLY A 87 -6.96 -2.83 14.66
CA GLY A 87 -5.77 -2.64 15.49
C GLY A 87 -5.05 -1.30 15.26
N THR A 88 -3.96 -1.07 16.00
CA THR A 88 -3.15 0.18 15.94
C THR A 88 -2.65 0.54 14.54
N THR A 89 -2.45 -0.47 13.70
CA THR A 89 -1.99 -0.31 12.31
C THR A 89 -3.12 -0.25 11.28
N GLY A 90 -4.40 -0.35 11.71
CA GLY A 90 -5.55 -0.40 10.82
C GLY A 90 -5.65 0.80 9.88
N GLY A 91 -5.40 2.00 10.38
CA GLY A 91 -5.40 3.21 9.56
C GLY A 91 -4.37 3.20 8.44
N TYR A 92 -3.20 2.59 8.64
CA TYR A 92 -2.21 2.41 7.58
C TYR A 92 -2.67 1.40 6.53
N ILE A 93 -3.38 0.33 6.96
CA ILE A 93 -3.97 -0.67 6.06
C ILE A 93 -5.03 -0.01 5.16
N PHE A 94 -5.92 0.81 5.73
CA PHE A 94 -6.86 1.63 4.94
C PHE A 94 -6.13 2.67 4.08
N GLY A 95 -5.05 3.25 4.59
CA GLY A 95 -4.17 4.17 3.87
C GLY A 95 -3.59 3.56 2.58
N PHE A 96 -3.34 2.26 2.53
CA PHE A 96 -2.89 1.58 1.30
C PHE A 96 -3.94 1.61 0.20
N MET A 97 -5.22 1.52 0.55
CA MET A 97 -6.29 1.69 -0.43
C MET A 97 -6.35 3.12 -0.96
N LEU A 98 -6.25 4.12 -0.08
CA LEU A 98 -6.18 5.52 -0.48
C LEU A 98 -4.97 5.80 -1.38
N THR A 99 -3.81 5.25 -1.03
CA THR A 99 -2.59 5.32 -1.85
C THR A 99 -2.84 4.77 -3.25
N SER A 100 -3.48 3.61 -3.36
CA SER A 100 -3.72 2.96 -4.65
C SER A 100 -4.71 3.74 -5.50
N LEU A 101 -5.75 4.29 -4.91
CA LEU A 101 -6.75 5.12 -5.61
C LEU A 101 -6.14 6.45 -6.08
N ALA A 102 -5.36 7.12 -5.23
CA ALA A 102 -4.65 8.35 -5.59
C ALA A 102 -3.67 8.11 -6.74
N TYR A 103 -2.91 7.00 -6.68
CA TYR A 103 -2.00 6.61 -7.75
C TYR A 103 -2.78 6.34 -9.06
N TRP A 104 -3.90 5.62 -8.99
CA TRP A 104 -4.73 5.36 -10.17
C TRP A 104 -5.27 6.65 -10.75
N LEU A 105 -5.85 7.53 -9.94
CA LEU A 105 -6.42 8.80 -10.41
C LEU A 105 -5.37 9.65 -11.14
N LEU A 106 -4.19 9.84 -10.53
CA LEU A 106 -3.13 10.66 -11.12
C LEU A 106 -2.57 10.07 -12.41
N THR A 107 -2.35 8.74 -12.44
CA THR A 107 -1.81 8.08 -13.63
C THR A 107 -2.84 7.88 -14.73
N ALA A 108 -4.15 7.92 -14.42
CA ALA A 108 -5.21 7.93 -15.42
C ALA A 108 -5.26 9.25 -16.21
N LEU A 109 -4.91 10.38 -15.56
CA LEU A 109 -4.83 11.68 -16.22
C LEU A 109 -3.61 11.77 -17.16
N LYS A 110 -2.45 11.34 -16.69
CA LYS A 110 -1.21 11.33 -17.48
C LYS A 110 -0.23 10.31 -16.90
N ASP A 111 0.15 9.30 -17.69
CA ASP A 111 1.09 8.24 -17.27
C ASP A 111 2.52 8.55 -17.72
N THR A 112 3.25 9.33 -16.92
CA THR A 112 4.67 9.62 -17.12
C THR A 112 5.48 9.17 -15.91
N PRO A 113 6.81 8.88 -16.07
CA PRO A 113 7.66 8.51 -14.93
C PRO A 113 7.64 9.53 -13.79
N LYS A 114 7.56 10.83 -14.12
CA LYS A 114 7.47 11.92 -13.13
C LYS A 114 6.14 11.86 -12.36
N ILE A 115 5.02 11.67 -13.07
CA ILE A 115 3.70 11.59 -12.43
C ILE A 115 3.58 10.34 -11.56
N ARG A 116 4.14 9.20 -11.98
CA ARG A 116 4.20 8.00 -11.15
C ARG A 116 4.95 8.25 -9.84
N LEU A 117 6.10 8.94 -9.90
CA LEU A 117 6.86 9.30 -8.69
C LEU A 117 6.05 10.22 -7.78
N ILE A 118 5.44 11.27 -8.33
CA ILE A 118 4.58 12.20 -7.57
C ILE A 118 3.41 11.44 -6.93
N ALA A 119 2.77 10.54 -7.69
CA ALA A 119 1.66 9.74 -7.19
C ALA A 119 2.07 8.78 -6.05
N MET A 120 3.27 8.20 -6.11
CA MET A 120 3.83 7.39 -5.01
C MET A 120 4.10 8.24 -3.77
N ILE A 121 4.68 9.43 -3.92
CA ILE A 121 4.96 10.35 -2.80
C ILE A 121 3.64 10.80 -2.15
N LEU A 122 2.68 11.27 -2.94
CA LEU A 122 1.36 11.67 -2.43
C LEU A 122 0.64 10.50 -1.76
N GLY A 123 0.72 9.30 -2.33
CA GLY A 123 0.18 8.09 -1.74
C GLY A 123 0.80 7.77 -0.38
N LEU A 124 2.11 7.92 -0.24
CA LEU A 124 2.80 7.73 1.04
C LEU A 124 2.33 8.75 2.09
N LEU A 125 2.19 10.02 1.71
CA LEU A 125 1.69 11.06 2.59
C LEU A 125 0.24 10.78 3.03
N LEU A 126 -0.63 10.35 2.12
CA LEU A 126 -2.00 9.93 2.43
C LEU A 126 -2.02 8.74 3.39
N CYS A 127 -1.14 7.76 3.19
CA CYS A 127 -1.02 6.61 4.08
C CYS A 127 -0.63 7.03 5.49
N TYR A 128 0.38 7.90 5.63
CA TYR A 128 0.79 8.44 6.94
C TYR A 128 -0.31 9.26 7.59
N SER A 129 -1.00 10.11 6.84
CA SER A 129 -2.09 10.94 7.37
C SER A 129 -3.23 10.07 7.89
N CYS A 130 -3.64 9.05 7.12
CA CYS A 130 -4.70 8.13 7.52
C CYS A 130 -4.28 7.28 8.73
N GLY A 131 -3.05 6.74 8.72
CA GLY A 131 -2.54 5.92 9.82
C GLY A 131 -2.39 6.70 11.12
N THR A 132 -1.84 7.93 11.04
CA THR A 132 -1.67 8.80 12.20
C THR A 132 -3.02 9.28 12.74
N ALA A 133 -3.96 9.69 11.88
CA ALA A 133 -5.31 10.09 12.30
C ALA A 133 -6.03 8.93 13.01
N TRP A 134 -5.94 7.71 12.47
CA TRP A 134 -6.49 6.51 13.08
C TRP A 134 -5.90 6.24 14.47
N TYR A 135 -4.57 6.34 14.59
CA TYR A 135 -3.88 6.12 15.87
C TYR A 135 -4.29 7.16 16.91
N VAL A 136 -4.39 8.43 16.52
CA VAL A 136 -4.83 9.52 17.39
C VAL A 136 -6.25 9.29 17.86
N TRP A 137 -7.15 8.94 16.94
CA TRP A 137 -8.58 8.82 17.26
C TRP A 137 -8.90 7.57 18.10
N GLY A 138 -8.25 6.44 17.82
CA GLY A 138 -8.62 5.15 18.40
C GLY A 138 -7.73 4.69 19.57
N TYR A 139 -6.52 5.25 19.74
CA TYR A 139 -5.53 4.70 20.67
C TYR A 139 -4.85 5.74 21.55
N LEU A 140 -5.24 6.99 21.46
CA LEU A 140 -4.78 8.08 22.34
C LEU A 140 -5.85 8.36 23.41
N ASP A 141 -6.16 7.37 24.23
CA ASP A 141 -7.09 7.54 25.35
C ASP A 141 -6.47 8.45 26.43
N GLY A 142 -6.99 9.70 26.51
CA GLY A 142 -6.71 10.62 27.62
C GLY A 142 -5.26 11.06 27.82
N SER A 143 -4.32 10.59 26.97
CA SER A 143 -2.93 11.00 27.08
C SER A 143 -2.74 12.40 26.47
N THR A 144 -2.09 13.29 27.23
CA THR A 144 -1.74 14.65 26.82
C THR A 144 -0.59 14.69 25.78
N LEU A 145 -0.46 13.65 24.94
CA LEU A 145 0.57 13.59 23.91
C LEU A 145 0.30 14.69 22.87
N SER A 146 1.24 15.59 22.73
CA SER A 146 1.17 16.61 21.67
C SER A 146 1.19 15.95 20.29
N LEU A 147 0.56 16.59 19.30
CA LEU A 147 0.60 16.13 17.91
C LEU A 147 2.04 15.87 17.43
N GLY A 148 3.02 16.68 17.87
CA GLY A 148 4.43 16.49 17.59
C GLY A 148 4.98 15.16 18.13
N ALA A 149 4.61 14.75 19.33
CA ALA A 149 5.04 13.47 19.90
C ALA A 149 4.47 12.28 19.14
N VAL A 150 3.22 12.36 18.65
CA VAL A 150 2.61 11.34 17.82
C VAL A 150 3.31 11.23 16.46
N LEU A 151 3.61 12.35 15.81
CA LEU A 151 4.35 12.35 14.55
C LEU A 151 5.77 11.78 14.71
N LEU A 152 6.47 12.11 15.79
CA LEU A 152 7.77 11.52 16.13
C LEU A 152 7.70 10.01 16.31
N LYS A 153 6.60 9.49 16.84
CA LYS A 153 6.42 8.06 17.06
C LYS A 153 5.93 7.32 15.81
N CYS A 154 4.97 7.88 15.09
CA CYS A 154 4.23 7.20 14.01
C CYS A 154 4.75 7.49 12.60
N VAL A 155 5.57 8.52 12.40
CA VAL A 155 6.01 8.97 11.07
C VAL A 155 7.52 9.03 10.95
N VAL A 156 8.18 9.75 11.84
CA VAL A 156 9.62 10.07 11.71
C VAL A 156 10.52 8.83 11.55
N PRO A 157 10.37 7.75 12.34
CA PRO A 157 11.23 6.56 12.20
C PRO A 157 11.03 5.83 10.86
N TYR A 158 9.87 6.03 10.22
CA TYR A 158 9.49 5.34 8.97
C TYR A 158 9.85 6.13 7.71
N LEU A 159 10.11 7.44 7.81
CA LEU A 159 10.40 8.30 6.66
C LEU A 159 11.61 7.80 5.86
N LEU A 160 12.70 7.47 6.54
CA LEU A 160 13.93 7.03 5.88
C LEU A 160 13.74 5.64 5.22
N PRO A 161 13.28 4.58 5.91
CA PRO A 161 13.08 3.29 5.29
C PRO A 161 12.01 3.33 4.19
N ASP A 162 10.91 4.07 4.35
CA ASP A 162 9.87 4.16 3.33
C ASP A 162 10.30 5.00 2.12
N GLY A 163 11.12 6.02 2.33
CA GLY A 163 11.76 6.76 1.23
C GLY A 163 12.67 5.87 0.38
N LEU A 164 13.47 5.01 1.01
CA LEU A 164 14.29 4.02 0.30
C LEU A 164 13.45 3.00 -0.45
N LYS A 165 12.39 2.47 0.16
CA LYS A 165 11.45 1.53 -0.48
C LYS A 165 10.77 2.16 -1.70
N LEU A 166 10.32 3.41 -1.57
CA LEU A 166 9.72 4.15 -2.68
C LEU A 166 10.72 4.33 -3.82
N PHE A 167 11.95 4.73 -3.51
CA PHE A 167 13.00 4.88 -4.52
C PHE A 167 13.29 3.56 -5.25
N PHE A 168 13.46 2.46 -4.52
CA PHE A 168 13.68 1.15 -5.13
C PHE A 168 12.49 0.66 -5.94
N ALA A 169 11.25 0.86 -5.45
CA ALA A 169 10.04 0.50 -6.19
C ALA A 169 9.92 1.29 -7.49
N TRP A 170 10.21 2.59 -7.47
CA TRP A 170 10.20 3.44 -8.65
C TRP A 170 11.29 3.02 -9.67
N MET A 171 12.51 2.76 -9.21
CA MET A 171 13.62 2.31 -10.04
C MET A 171 13.32 0.95 -10.70
N LEU A 172 12.82 -0.02 -9.91
CA LEU A 172 12.44 -1.35 -10.41
C LEU A 172 11.27 -1.27 -11.39
N THR A 173 10.28 -0.42 -11.12
CA THR A 173 9.19 -0.15 -12.06
C THR A 173 9.72 0.29 -13.42
N GLY A 174 10.67 1.23 -13.43
CA GLY A 174 11.29 1.71 -14.68
C GLY A 174 12.01 0.62 -15.47
N ARG A 175 12.65 -0.33 -14.77
CA ARG A 175 13.40 -1.44 -15.39
C ARG A 175 12.51 -2.61 -15.81
N LEU A 176 11.55 -2.98 -14.98
CA LEU A 176 10.76 -4.21 -15.16
C LEU A 176 9.48 -4.00 -15.97
N LYS A 177 8.98 -2.77 -16.10
CA LYS A 177 7.72 -2.50 -16.82
C LYS A 177 7.75 -3.02 -18.26
N ARG A 178 8.91 -3.00 -18.91
CA ARG A 178 9.12 -3.53 -20.28
C ARG A 178 8.91 -5.05 -20.40
N PHE A 179 8.97 -5.80 -19.31
CA PHE A 179 8.77 -7.25 -19.30
C PHE A 179 7.34 -7.66 -18.89
N VAL A 180 6.57 -6.74 -18.33
CA VAL A 180 5.21 -7.00 -17.84
C VAL A 180 4.18 -6.68 -18.93
N TYR A 181 4.49 -5.80 -19.86
CA TYR A 181 3.69 -5.43 -21.02
C TYR A 181 4.40 -5.87 -22.30
#